data_dcfd94a9276c876e199ab4eaa8af6ed2
#
_entry.id   dcfd94a9276c876e199ab4eaa8af6ed2
#
_cell.length_a   1.000
_cell.length_b   1.000
_cell.length_c   1.000
_cell.angle_alpha   90.00
_cell.angle_beta   90.00
_cell.angle_gamma   90.00
#
_symmetry.space_group_name_H-M   'P 1'
#
loop_
_entity.id
_entity.type
_entity.pdbx_description
1 polymer ?
#
loop_
_entity_poly.entity_id
_entity_poly.type
_entity_poly.pdbx_seq_one_letter_code
_entity_poly.pdbx_strand_id
1 'polypeptide(L)'
;DIQWRKDVIKMVKASQPKTILDIATGTGDLAIMMGKNTDAKITGLDLSNGMLEVGRKKVKEAGLENRIEMVQGDSENLPFPDNTFDCVTVSFGVRNFENLEKGLAEINRVLRPGGTFVILEFSYPTAFPMKQLYTFYSKNILPAIGKMVSKDQSAYTYLPDSVRAFPHGEEMKNILKSVKFTQPID
;
A
#
# COMPACT_ATOMS: atom_id res chain seq x y z
N ASP A 1 12.33 0.91 -5.26
CA ASP A 1 11.40 1.36 -4.23
C ASP A 1 11.18 2.88 -4.26
N ILE A 2 12.23 3.70 -4.20
CA ILE A 2 12.11 5.18 -4.22
C ILE A 2 11.43 5.67 -5.51
N GLN A 3 11.73 5.08 -6.67
CA GLN A 3 11.14 5.50 -7.93
C GLN A 3 9.64 5.18 -7.98
N TRP A 4 9.21 4.00 -7.57
CA TRP A 4 7.80 3.62 -7.52
C TRP A 4 6.98 4.52 -6.59
N ARG A 5 7.54 4.89 -5.43
CA ARG A 5 6.89 5.87 -4.54
C ARG A 5 6.76 7.25 -5.18
N LYS A 6 7.73 7.68 -6.01
CA LYS A 6 7.63 8.94 -6.78
C LYS A 6 6.48 8.89 -7.79
N ASP A 7 6.23 7.73 -8.41
CA ASP A 7 5.13 7.58 -9.34
C ASP A 7 3.77 7.64 -8.59
N VAL A 8 3.66 7.02 -7.39
CA VAL A 8 2.50 7.21 -6.50
C VAL A 8 2.29 8.70 -6.18
N ILE A 9 3.34 9.43 -5.79
CA ILE A 9 3.25 10.87 -5.50
C ILE A 9 2.73 11.67 -6.70
N LYS A 10 3.15 11.30 -7.91
CA LYS A 10 2.67 11.92 -9.16
C LYS A 10 1.16 11.76 -9.33
N MET A 11 0.65 10.51 -9.13
CA MET A 11 -0.79 10.21 -9.22
C MET A 11 -1.58 10.96 -8.14
N VAL A 12 -1.09 10.94 -6.90
CA VAL A 12 -1.71 11.66 -5.79
C VAL A 12 -1.76 13.17 -6.07
N LYS A 13 -0.68 13.77 -6.55
CA LYS A 13 -0.66 15.21 -6.92
C LYS A 13 -1.63 15.55 -8.04
N ALA A 14 -1.79 14.66 -9.01
CA ALA A 14 -2.72 14.89 -10.13
C ALA A 14 -4.17 14.97 -9.66
N SER A 15 -4.56 14.25 -8.60
CA SER A 15 -5.91 14.30 -8.02
C SER A 15 -6.15 15.51 -7.09
N GLN A 16 -5.12 16.28 -6.74
CA GLN A 16 -5.20 17.47 -5.87
C GLN A 16 -6.01 17.25 -4.57
N PRO A 17 -5.74 16.19 -3.80
CA PRO A 17 -6.53 15.84 -2.64
C PRO A 17 -6.34 16.84 -1.50
N LYS A 18 -7.39 17.09 -0.72
CA LYS A 18 -7.31 17.81 0.56
C LYS A 18 -7.10 16.86 1.73
N THR A 19 -7.59 15.62 1.60
CA THR A 19 -7.50 14.58 2.62
C THR A 19 -7.01 13.28 2.00
N ILE A 20 -6.01 12.64 2.63
CA ILE A 20 -5.43 11.38 2.18
C ILE A 20 -5.45 10.37 3.32
N LEU A 21 -5.83 9.14 3.03
CA LEU A 21 -5.63 7.98 3.91
C LEU A 21 -4.55 7.08 3.31
N ASP A 22 -3.49 6.82 4.07
CA ASP A 22 -2.42 5.88 3.72
C ASP A 22 -2.58 4.61 4.57
N ILE A 23 -3.07 3.54 3.96
CA ILE A 23 -3.36 2.26 4.64
C ILE A 23 -2.12 1.37 4.59
N ALA A 24 -1.87 0.63 5.67
CA ALA A 24 -0.65 -0.12 5.90
C ALA A 24 0.58 0.80 5.79
N THR A 25 0.48 1.96 6.42
CA THR A 25 1.48 3.04 6.33
C THR A 25 2.84 2.66 6.92
N GLY A 26 2.87 1.64 7.78
CA GLY A 26 4.09 1.18 8.44
C GLY A 26 4.75 2.27 9.26
N THR A 27 6.00 2.59 8.92
CA THR A 27 6.75 3.69 9.56
C THR A 27 6.52 5.05 8.91
N GLY A 28 5.48 5.19 8.06
CA GLY A 28 5.01 6.47 7.52
C GLY A 28 5.86 7.06 6.39
N ASP A 29 6.74 6.28 5.75
CA ASP A 29 7.63 6.82 4.72
C ASP A 29 6.88 7.41 3.52
N LEU A 30 5.81 6.74 3.05
CA LEU A 30 4.99 7.25 1.96
C LEU A 30 4.15 8.45 2.43
N ALA A 31 3.55 8.38 3.63
CA ALA A 31 2.80 9.48 4.21
C ALA A 31 3.65 10.76 4.33
N ILE A 32 4.91 10.64 4.80
CA ILE A 32 5.86 11.76 4.88
C ILE A 32 6.20 12.29 3.48
N MET A 33 6.41 11.40 2.50
CA MET A 33 6.65 11.83 1.12
C MET A 33 5.45 12.59 0.55
N MET A 34 4.23 12.12 0.77
CA MET A 34 3.01 12.84 0.38
C MET A 34 2.90 14.19 1.09
N GLY A 35 3.17 14.25 2.40
CA GLY A 35 3.16 15.48 3.18
C GLY A 35 4.16 16.53 2.71
N LYS A 36 5.32 16.12 2.20
CA LYS A 36 6.32 17.04 1.62
C LYS A 36 5.97 17.51 0.20
N ASN A 37 5.05 16.84 -0.48
CA ASN A 37 4.75 17.08 -1.89
C ASN A 37 3.31 17.56 -2.17
N THR A 38 2.46 17.65 -1.14
CA THR A 38 1.07 18.14 -1.21
C THR A 38 0.77 18.99 0.00
N ASP A 39 -0.33 19.73 -0.02
CA ASP A 39 -0.86 20.47 1.15
C ASP A 39 -1.97 19.70 1.88
N ALA A 40 -2.17 18.42 1.53
CA ALA A 40 -3.21 17.58 2.11
C ALA A 40 -2.99 17.29 3.60
N LYS A 41 -4.08 17.07 4.33
CA LYS A 41 -4.07 16.38 5.62
C LYS A 41 -3.99 14.88 5.35
N ILE A 42 -3.11 14.19 6.05
CA ILE A 42 -2.83 12.78 5.82
C ILE A 42 -3.08 11.99 7.11
N THR A 43 -3.80 10.91 6.98
CA THR A 43 -3.95 9.91 8.04
C THR A 43 -3.21 8.65 7.59
N GLY A 44 -2.17 8.24 8.32
CA GLY A 44 -1.51 6.97 8.14
C GLY A 44 -2.11 5.93 9.08
N LEU A 45 -2.63 4.82 8.55
CA LEU A 45 -3.24 3.74 9.33
C LEU A 45 -2.42 2.46 9.21
N ASP A 46 -2.18 1.80 10.35
CA ASP A 46 -1.53 0.48 10.39
C ASP A 46 -2.03 -0.34 11.58
N LEU A 47 -1.99 -1.67 11.47
CA LEU A 47 -2.30 -2.57 12.58
C LEU A 47 -1.23 -2.53 13.68
N SER A 48 0.03 -2.34 13.29
CA SER A 48 1.19 -2.40 14.18
C SER A 48 1.44 -1.07 14.89
N ASN A 49 1.05 -0.98 16.16
CA ASN A 49 1.38 0.22 16.95
C ASN A 49 2.90 0.46 17.03
N GLY A 50 3.72 -0.59 17.07
CA GLY A 50 5.18 -0.44 17.06
C GLY A 50 5.72 0.27 15.82
N MET A 51 5.16 -0.02 14.64
CA MET A 51 5.49 0.69 13.40
C MET A 51 5.04 2.15 13.45
N LEU A 52 3.82 2.39 13.96
CA LEU A 52 3.26 3.74 14.10
C LEU A 52 4.07 4.61 15.07
N GLU A 53 4.61 4.04 16.16
CA GLU A 53 5.48 4.78 17.09
C GLU A 53 6.76 5.27 16.39
N VAL A 54 7.36 4.45 15.55
CA VAL A 54 8.49 4.85 14.71
C VAL A 54 8.05 5.94 13.73
N GLY A 55 6.88 5.76 13.12
CA GLY A 55 6.29 6.73 12.19
C GLY A 55 6.05 8.11 12.83
N ARG A 56 5.47 8.15 14.02
CA ARG A 56 5.25 9.40 14.77
C ARG A 56 6.54 10.17 15.01
N LYS A 57 7.64 9.48 15.36
CA LYS A 57 8.96 10.11 15.51
C LYS A 57 9.45 10.70 14.20
N LYS A 58 9.36 9.95 13.10
CA LYS A 58 9.76 10.43 11.75
C LYS A 58 8.91 11.62 11.28
N VAL A 59 7.60 11.60 11.53
CA VAL A 59 6.68 12.71 11.20
C VAL A 59 7.09 13.97 11.94
N LYS A 60 7.41 13.85 13.24
CA LYS A 60 7.89 14.97 14.07
C LYS A 60 9.25 15.49 13.58
N GLU A 61 10.20 14.61 13.29
CA GLU A 61 11.51 14.99 12.74
C GLU A 61 11.38 15.71 11.39
N ALA A 62 10.34 15.37 10.62
CA ALA A 62 10.02 16.02 9.35
C ALA A 62 9.25 17.35 9.51
N GLY A 63 8.81 17.73 10.73
CA GLY A 63 8.00 18.92 11.00
C GLY A 63 6.60 18.86 10.40
N LEU A 64 6.01 17.65 10.32
CA LEU A 64 4.73 17.40 9.63
C LEU A 64 3.61 16.98 10.60
N GLU A 65 3.79 17.06 11.90
CA GLU A 65 2.82 16.63 12.91
C GLU A 65 1.48 17.38 12.87
N ASN A 66 1.45 18.56 12.31
CA ASN A 66 0.21 19.33 12.12
C ASN A 66 -0.59 18.87 10.89
N ARG A 67 -0.03 18.00 10.04
CA ARG A 67 -0.65 17.53 8.80
C ARG A 67 -0.70 16.03 8.65
N ILE A 68 0.09 15.27 9.41
CA ILE A 68 0.11 13.81 9.37
C ILE A 68 -0.23 13.25 10.74
N GLU A 69 -1.32 12.48 10.79
CA GLU A 69 -1.74 11.73 11.96
C GLU A 69 -1.48 10.23 11.73
N MET A 70 -1.00 9.52 12.77
CA MET A 70 -0.73 8.08 12.71
C MET A 70 -1.70 7.35 13.62
N VAL A 71 -2.62 6.57 13.03
CA VAL A 71 -3.76 5.92 13.68
C VAL A 71 -3.61 4.41 13.62
N GLN A 72 -3.82 3.73 14.75
CA GLN A 72 -3.92 2.28 14.76
C GLN A 72 -5.31 1.84 14.32
N GLY A 73 -5.38 0.89 13.37
CA GLY A 73 -6.65 0.38 12.87
C GLY A 73 -6.48 -0.77 11.89
N ASP A 74 -7.60 -1.44 11.66
CA ASP A 74 -7.71 -2.54 10.71
C ASP A 74 -8.25 -2.02 9.37
N SER A 75 -7.58 -2.37 8.27
CA SER A 75 -8.00 -2.04 6.91
C SER A 75 -9.35 -2.65 6.51
N GLU A 76 -9.74 -3.74 7.17
CA GLU A 76 -11.01 -4.43 6.94
C GLU A 76 -12.17 -3.92 7.82
N ASN A 77 -11.88 -2.94 8.69
CA ASN A 77 -12.87 -2.26 9.53
C ASN A 77 -12.36 -0.86 9.86
N LEU A 78 -12.35 0.01 8.85
CA LEU A 78 -11.78 1.36 8.96
C LEU A 78 -12.57 2.24 9.94
N PRO A 79 -11.92 2.85 10.95
CA PRO A 79 -12.59 3.65 11.97
C PRO A 79 -12.95 5.07 11.48
N PHE A 80 -13.37 5.20 10.22
CA PHE A 80 -13.72 6.48 9.61
C PHE A 80 -15.12 6.44 9.02
N PRO A 81 -15.84 7.58 9.00
CA PRO A 81 -17.13 7.70 8.31
C PRO A 81 -17.01 7.48 6.80
N ASP A 82 -18.14 7.22 6.15
CA ASP A 82 -18.24 7.17 4.70
C ASP A 82 -17.82 8.51 4.07
N ASN A 83 -17.25 8.46 2.87
CA ASN A 83 -16.91 9.65 2.08
C ASN A 83 -16.02 10.68 2.82
N THR A 84 -15.01 10.19 3.54
CA THR A 84 -14.12 11.04 4.36
C THR A 84 -12.91 11.53 3.57
N PHE A 85 -12.33 10.69 2.71
CA PHE A 85 -11.06 10.96 2.04
C PHE A 85 -11.21 11.25 0.55
N ASP A 86 -10.40 12.19 0.04
CA ASP A 86 -10.32 12.48 -1.40
C ASP A 86 -9.40 11.50 -2.13
N CYS A 87 -8.41 10.96 -1.40
CA CYS A 87 -7.47 9.97 -1.93
C CYS A 87 -7.17 8.91 -0.87
N VAL A 88 -7.04 7.66 -1.30
CA VAL A 88 -6.55 6.55 -0.47
C VAL A 88 -5.35 5.92 -1.17
N THR A 89 -4.30 5.61 -0.40
CA THR A 89 -3.11 4.92 -0.88
C THR A 89 -2.87 3.65 -0.08
N VAL A 90 -2.39 2.59 -0.75
CA VAL A 90 -1.86 1.37 -0.11
C VAL A 90 -0.56 1.01 -0.82
N SER A 91 0.54 0.94 -0.07
CA SER A 91 1.85 0.60 -0.63
C SER A 91 2.41 -0.65 0.03
N PHE A 92 2.54 -1.73 -0.75
CA PHE A 92 3.06 -3.05 -0.33
C PHE A 92 2.31 -3.69 0.85
N GLY A 93 1.03 -3.34 1.01
CA GLY A 93 0.21 -3.79 2.14
C GLY A 93 -1.04 -4.55 1.74
N VAL A 94 -1.60 -4.29 0.54
CA VAL A 94 -2.90 -4.85 0.15
C VAL A 94 -2.89 -6.37 0.03
N ARG A 95 -1.77 -7.00 -0.32
CA ARG A 95 -1.62 -8.46 -0.37
C ARG A 95 -1.69 -9.14 1.01
N ASN A 96 -1.56 -8.35 2.09
CA ASN A 96 -1.62 -8.85 3.46
C ASN A 96 -3.03 -8.72 4.08
N PHE A 97 -4.02 -8.24 3.33
CA PHE A 97 -5.40 -8.23 3.79
C PHE A 97 -5.88 -9.67 3.95
N GLU A 98 -6.47 -9.99 5.10
CA GLU A 98 -7.02 -11.32 5.38
C GLU A 98 -8.23 -11.59 4.46
N ASN A 99 -9.06 -10.56 4.26
CA ASN A 99 -10.16 -10.57 3.30
C ASN A 99 -10.01 -9.37 2.36
N LEU A 100 -9.46 -9.62 1.17
CA LEU A 100 -9.18 -8.59 0.18
C LEU A 100 -10.43 -7.78 -0.22
N GLU A 101 -11.53 -8.45 -0.53
CA GLU A 101 -12.77 -7.79 -0.98
C GLU A 101 -13.36 -6.91 0.12
N LYS A 102 -13.31 -7.37 1.38
CA LYS A 102 -13.77 -6.60 2.53
C LYS A 102 -12.94 -5.34 2.73
N GLY A 103 -11.61 -5.46 2.71
CA GLY A 103 -10.72 -4.30 2.83
C GLY A 103 -10.91 -3.30 1.69
N LEU A 104 -11.04 -3.79 0.44
CA LEU A 104 -11.33 -2.93 -0.71
C LEU A 104 -12.70 -2.27 -0.64
N ALA A 105 -13.73 -2.96 -0.10
CA ALA A 105 -15.05 -2.37 0.12
C ALA A 105 -15.01 -1.26 1.18
N GLU A 106 -14.25 -1.44 2.27
CA GLU A 106 -14.02 -0.41 3.27
C GLU A 106 -13.29 0.80 2.69
N ILE A 107 -12.27 0.58 1.86
CA ILE A 107 -11.59 1.66 1.14
C ILE A 107 -12.58 2.44 0.25
N ASN A 108 -13.42 1.74 -0.50
CA ASN A 108 -14.45 2.38 -1.32
C ASN A 108 -15.44 3.17 -0.47
N ARG A 109 -15.85 2.65 0.69
CA ARG A 109 -16.78 3.31 1.60
C ARG A 109 -16.25 4.64 2.12
N VAL A 110 -14.98 4.68 2.56
CA VAL A 110 -14.38 5.89 3.12
C VAL A 110 -13.92 6.89 2.06
N LEU A 111 -13.77 6.46 0.81
CA LEU A 111 -13.40 7.31 -0.31
C LEU A 111 -14.62 8.12 -0.77
N ARG A 112 -14.42 9.40 -1.03
CA ARG A 112 -15.46 10.27 -1.61
C ARG A 112 -15.79 9.87 -3.05
N PRO A 113 -17.03 10.08 -3.51
CA PRO A 113 -17.34 9.96 -4.93
C PRO A 113 -16.41 10.82 -5.79
N GLY A 114 -15.81 10.20 -6.81
CA GLY A 114 -14.78 10.84 -7.64
C GLY A 114 -13.38 10.90 -7.02
N GLY A 115 -13.20 10.36 -5.82
CA GLY A 115 -11.90 10.24 -5.17
C GLY A 115 -10.99 9.21 -5.86
N THR A 116 -9.70 9.28 -5.57
CA THR A 116 -8.67 8.45 -6.21
C THR A 116 -8.16 7.38 -5.25
N PHE A 117 -8.12 6.13 -5.67
CA PHE A 117 -7.45 5.04 -4.97
C PHE A 117 -6.18 4.63 -5.72
N VAL A 118 -5.04 4.61 -5.04
CA VAL A 118 -3.74 4.25 -5.60
C VAL A 118 -3.19 3.03 -4.88
N ILE A 119 -2.93 1.96 -5.63
CA ILE A 119 -2.30 0.74 -5.13
C ILE A 119 -0.88 0.66 -5.69
N LEU A 120 0.10 0.50 -4.81
CA LEU A 120 1.46 0.13 -5.18
C LEU A 120 1.75 -1.25 -4.60
N GLU A 121 1.82 -2.26 -5.47
CA GLU A 121 2.04 -3.64 -5.04
C GLU A 121 2.91 -4.40 -6.04
N PHE A 122 3.59 -5.43 -5.56
CA PHE A 122 4.34 -6.32 -6.43
C PHE A 122 3.40 -7.17 -7.28
N SER A 123 3.69 -7.27 -8.57
CA SER A 123 3.01 -8.19 -9.47
C SER A 123 3.95 -9.31 -9.93
N TYR A 124 3.38 -10.51 -10.13
CA TYR A 124 4.14 -11.62 -10.67
C TYR A 124 4.31 -11.43 -12.19
N PRO A 125 5.56 -11.46 -12.71
CA PRO A 125 5.77 -11.28 -14.15
C PRO A 125 5.19 -12.47 -14.93
N THR A 126 4.35 -12.17 -15.91
CA THR A 126 3.66 -13.17 -16.74
C THR A 126 4.35 -13.45 -18.07
N ALA A 127 5.13 -12.47 -18.56
CA ALA A 127 5.77 -12.55 -19.89
C ALA A 127 7.11 -13.31 -19.87
N PHE A 128 7.39 -14.03 -20.97
CA PHE A 128 8.71 -14.60 -21.26
C PHE A 128 9.69 -13.47 -21.65
N PRO A 129 10.96 -13.50 -21.22
CA PRO A 129 11.63 -14.46 -20.32
C PRO A 129 11.55 -14.11 -18.83
N MET A 130 10.94 -12.95 -18.47
CA MET A 130 10.92 -12.43 -17.10
C MET A 130 10.27 -13.40 -16.09
N LYS A 131 9.22 -14.11 -16.50
CA LYS A 131 8.57 -15.14 -15.68
C LYS A 131 9.55 -16.22 -15.23
N GLN A 132 10.36 -16.73 -16.15
CA GLN A 132 11.33 -17.80 -15.89
C GLN A 132 12.47 -17.29 -15.01
N LEU A 133 13.00 -16.11 -15.32
CA LEU A 133 14.05 -15.47 -14.52
C LEU A 133 13.60 -15.20 -13.09
N TYR A 134 12.41 -14.65 -12.92
CA TYR A 134 11.84 -14.39 -11.58
C TYR A 134 11.58 -15.69 -10.83
N THR A 135 11.03 -16.72 -11.50
CA THR A 135 10.78 -18.03 -10.89
C THR A 135 12.10 -18.68 -10.42
N PHE A 136 13.14 -18.63 -11.25
CA PHE A 136 14.46 -19.15 -10.87
C PHE A 136 15.07 -18.37 -9.70
N TYR A 137 15.02 -17.04 -9.76
CA TYR A 137 15.51 -16.16 -8.71
C TYR A 137 14.79 -16.41 -7.37
N SER A 138 13.45 -16.42 -7.39
CA SER A 138 12.63 -16.56 -6.17
C SER A 138 12.73 -17.96 -5.53
N LYS A 139 12.92 -19.02 -6.34
CA LYS A 139 13.04 -20.40 -5.84
C LYS A 139 14.43 -20.78 -5.37
N ASN A 140 15.47 -20.24 -6.01
CA ASN A 140 16.84 -20.73 -5.80
C ASN A 140 17.75 -19.67 -5.15
N ILE A 141 17.68 -18.42 -5.59
CA ILE A 141 18.60 -17.37 -5.16
C ILE A 141 18.12 -16.71 -3.88
N LEU A 142 16.85 -16.32 -3.81
CA LEU A 142 16.30 -15.61 -2.66
C LEU A 142 16.37 -16.42 -1.34
N PRO A 143 15.98 -17.72 -1.32
CA PRO A 143 16.17 -18.54 -0.12
C PRO A 143 17.65 -18.76 0.26
N ALA A 144 18.55 -18.86 -0.73
CA ALA A 144 19.99 -18.99 -0.46
C ALA A 144 20.55 -17.72 0.22
N ILE A 145 20.16 -16.53 -0.28
CA ILE A 145 20.51 -15.25 0.36
C ILE A 145 19.89 -15.16 1.75
N GLY A 146 18.62 -15.56 1.92
CA GLY A 146 17.94 -15.56 3.21
C GLY A 146 18.69 -16.39 4.27
N LYS A 147 19.19 -17.57 3.91
CA LYS A 147 20.00 -18.42 4.77
C LYS A 147 21.33 -17.79 5.18
N MET A 148 21.91 -16.94 4.35
CA MET A 148 23.20 -16.30 4.61
C MET A 148 23.09 -15.02 5.44
N VAL A 149 21.98 -14.28 5.32
CA VAL A 149 21.85 -12.92 5.86
C VAL A 149 20.92 -12.83 7.05
N SER A 150 19.91 -13.70 7.17
CA SER A 150 18.90 -13.63 8.23
C SER A 150 18.75 -14.93 9.01
N LYS A 151 18.55 -14.78 10.33
CA LYS A 151 18.15 -15.90 11.21
C LYS A 151 16.67 -16.30 10.99
N ASP A 152 15.85 -15.41 10.44
CA ASP A 152 14.46 -15.66 10.10
C ASP A 152 14.31 -15.89 8.59
N GLN A 153 14.15 -17.15 8.22
CA GLN A 153 13.99 -17.59 6.84
C GLN A 153 12.54 -17.42 6.33
N SER A 154 11.57 -17.22 7.22
CA SER A 154 10.15 -17.17 6.88
C SER A 154 9.82 -15.97 5.98
N ALA A 155 10.43 -14.83 6.21
CA ALA A 155 10.21 -13.61 5.41
C ALA A 155 10.65 -13.78 3.93
N TYR A 156 11.69 -14.56 3.68
CA TYR A 156 12.22 -14.77 2.32
C TYR A 156 11.42 -15.79 1.48
N THR A 157 10.64 -16.64 2.12
CA THR A 157 9.68 -17.54 1.46
C THR A 157 8.29 -16.91 1.35
N TYR A 158 7.87 -16.17 2.39
CA TYR A 158 6.57 -15.50 2.42
C TYR A 158 6.38 -14.48 1.27
N LEU A 159 7.37 -13.64 1.01
CA LEU A 159 7.24 -12.58 -0.01
C LEU A 159 6.97 -13.16 -1.41
N PRO A 160 7.77 -14.10 -1.96
CA PRO A 160 7.48 -14.67 -3.28
C PRO A 160 6.13 -15.39 -3.36
N ASP A 161 5.72 -16.08 -2.30
CA ASP A 161 4.46 -16.83 -2.26
C ASP A 161 3.26 -15.87 -2.20
N SER A 162 3.33 -14.82 -1.37
CA SER A 162 2.28 -13.81 -1.29
C SER A 162 2.12 -13.00 -2.59
N VAL A 163 3.23 -12.66 -3.25
CA VAL A 163 3.21 -11.99 -4.57
C VAL A 163 2.60 -12.90 -5.65
N ARG A 164 2.88 -14.21 -5.61
CA ARG A 164 2.30 -15.16 -6.56
C ARG A 164 0.80 -15.36 -6.37
N ALA A 165 0.34 -15.36 -5.12
CA ALA A 165 -1.06 -15.55 -4.77
C ALA A 165 -1.90 -14.29 -4.96
N PHE A 166 -1.27 -13.10 -4.99
CA PHE A 166 -1.98 -11.84 -5.11
C PHE A 166 -2.52 -11.62 -6.53
N PRO A 167 -3.81 -11.27 -6.69
CA PRO A 167 -4.40 -11.01 -7.99
C PRO A 167 -3.75 -9.78 -8.65
N HIS A 168 -3.56 -9.82 -9.97
CA HIS A 168 -2.94 -8.73 -10.73
C HIS A 168 -3.58 -8.59 -12.12
N GLY A 169 -3.32 -7.46 -12.80
CA GLY A 169 -3.87 -7.17 -14.12
C GLY A 169 -5.41 -7.21 -14.15
N GLU A 170 -5.99 -7.90 -15.12
CA GLU A 170 -7.46 -7.95 -15.30
C GLU A 170 -8.19 -8.62 -14.11
N GLU A 171 -7.58 -9.57 -13.43
CA GLU A 171 -8.18 -10.18 -12.23
C GLU A 171 -8.37 -9.14 -11.13
N MET A 172 -7.34 -8.35 -10.82
CA MET A 172 -7.44 -7.27 -9.83
C MET A 172 -8.44 -6.19 -10.26
N LYS A 173 -8.47 -5.82 -11.53
CA LYS A 173 -9.45 -4.87 -12.05
C LYS A 173 -10.90 -5.37 -11.88
N ASN A 174 -11.13 -6.67 -12.07
CA ASN A 174 -12.46 -7.26 -11.88
C ASN A 174 -12.87 -7.26 -10.40
N ILE A 175 -11.95 -7.55 -9.48
CA ILE A 175 -12.18 -7.44 -8.04
C ILE A 175 -12.50 -5.98 -7.66
N LEU A 176 -11.74 -5.01 -8.15
CA LEU A 176 -12.01 -3.59 -7.91
C LEU A 176 -13.39 -3.17 -8.41
N LYS A 177 -13.80 -3.63 -9.59
CA LYS A 177 -15.14 -3.37 -10.13
C LYS A 177 -16.25 -4.02 -9.28
N SER A 178 -16.05 -5.24 -8.76
CA SER A 178 -17.04 -5.92 -7.90
C SER A 178 -17.32 -5.16 -6.61
N VAL A 179 -16.31 -4.45 -6.08
CA VAL A 179 -16.43 -3.57 -4.91
C VAL A 179 -16.66 -2.10 -5.29
N LYS A 180 -17.20 -1.86 -6.49
CA LYS A 180 -17.71 -0.57 -6.99
C LYS A 180 -16.66 0.50 -7.32
N PHE A 181 -15.38 0.16 -7.48
CA PHE A 181 -14.45 1.09 -8.11
C PHE A 181 -14.74 1.21 -9.60
N THR A 182 -14.73 2.45 -10.10
CA THR A 182 -14.89 2.74 -11.53
C THR A 182 -13.54 3.00 -12.18
N GLN A 183 -13.36 2.60 -13.44
CA GLN A 183 -12.19 2.89 -14.26
C GLN A 183 -10.83 2.50 -13.63
N PRO A 184 -10.64 1.24 -13.13
CA PRO A 184 -9.33 0.82 -12.68
C PRO A 184 -8.35 0.78 -13.86
N ILE A 185 -7.18 1.39 -13.69
CA ILE A 185 -6.08 1.44 -14.66
C ILE A 185 -4.81 0.85 -14.05
N ASP A 186 -3.92 0.28 -14.89
CA ASP A 186 -2.56 -0.16 -14.51
C ASP A 186 -1.53 0.84 -14.98
#